data_4dcd93a072b07743086bf143c8e4a54c
#
_entry.id   4dcd93a072b07743086bf143c8e4a54c
#
_cell.length_a   1.000
_cell.length_b   1.000
_cell.length_c   1.000
_cell.angle_alpha   90.00
_cell.angle_beta   90.00
_cell.angle_gamma   90.00
#
_symmetry.space_group_name_H-M   'P 1'
#
loop_
_entity.id
_entity.type
_entity.pdbx_description
1 polymer ?
#
loop_
_entity_poly.entity_id
_entity_poly.type
_entity_poly.pdbx_seq_one_letter_code
_entity_poly.pdbx_strand_id
1 'polypeptide(L)'
;MVFEQFKQKKYPSNSDFDAIYPKKYQEHSARHFTPVHIAVKASQLLVDSPGDKILDIGSGVGKFCCIGAGLTGAHFYGVEKRKTLINLSNKIKRTYQLKNAHFINDDFTALDFKQFNGIYFFNSFHEHFDETCILDEESKVSLNAYQKYHENLILKLNECEKGTRLVTYYTFKNKIPSSFRFIDANETKLLKFYIKK
;
A
#
# COMPACT_ATOMS: atom_id res chain seq x y z
N MET A 1 -0.81 -5.74 -22.97
CA MET A 1 -1.47 -5.01 -21.85
C MET A 1 -0.43 -4.65 -20.78
N VAL A 2 -0.63 -3.59 -20.00
CA VAL A 2 0.36 -3.10 -19.02
C VAL A 2 0.85 -4.18 -18.05
N PHE A 3 -0.02 -5.08 -17.58
CA PHE A 3 0.37 -6.16 -16.67
C PHE A 3 1.15 -7.31 -17.33
N GLU A 4 1.07 -7.49 -18.65
CA GLU A 4 1.92 -8.46 -19.33
C GLU A 4 3.41 -8.07 -19.34
N GLN A 5 3.69 -6.77 -19.23
CA GLN A 5 5.06 -6.27 -19.14
C GLN A 5 5.73 -6.75 -17.84
N PHE A 6 4.98 -6.80 -16.72
CA PHE A 6 5.52 -7.30 -15.45
C PHE A 6 5.98 -8.76 -15.53
N LYS A 7 5.22 -9.62 -16.23
CA LYS A 7 5.60 -11.02 -16.46
C LYS A 7 6.91 -11.13 -17.25
N GLN A 8 7.19 -10.15 -18.14
CA GLN A 8 8.42 -10.07 -18.91
C GLN A 8 9.55 -9.34 -18.18
N LYS A 9 9.36 -8.98 -16.88
CA LYS A 9 10.28 -8.15 -16.09
C LYS A 9 10.57 -6.78 -16.73
N LYS A 10 9.66 -6.28 -17.56
CA LYS A 10 9.67 -4.92 -18.09
C LYS A 10 8.69 -4.09 -17.27
N TYR A 11 9.17 -2.98 -16.74
CA TYR A 11 8.35 -2.15 -15.86
C TYR A 11 8.00 -0.86 -16.59
N PRO A 12 6.69 -0.53 -16.73
CA PRO A 12 6.25 0.69 -17.37
C PRO A 12 6.68 1.92 -16.56
N SER A 13 6.75 3.07 -17.20
CA SER A 13 6.84 4.34 -16.47
C SER A 13 5.60 4.57 -15.59
N ASN A 14 5.67 5.53 -14.65
CA ASN A 14 4.49 5.87 -13.84
C ASN A 14 3.34 6.35 -14.73
N SER A 15 3.62 7.23 -15.70
CA SER A 15 2.61 7.76 -16.62
C SER A 15 1.94 6.67 -17.46
N ASP A 16 2.73 5.71 -17.98
CA ASP A 16 2.18 4.61 -18.78
C ASP A 16 1.31 3.67 -17.94
N PHE A 17 1.72 3.41 -16.70
CA PHE A 17 0.91 2.63 -15.79
C PHE A 17 -0.36 3.39 -15.39
N ASP A 18 -0.24 4.65 -14.99
CA ASP A 18 -1.32 5.45 -14.43
C ASP A 18 -2.39 5.79 -15.48
N ALA A 19 -2.09 5.63 -16.79
CA ALA A 19 -3.06 5.72 -17.86
C ALA A 19 -4.25 4.74 -17.77
N ILE A 20 -4.15 3.68 -16.93
CA ILE A 20 -5.28 2.79 -16.64
C ILE A 20 -6.38 3.45 -15.78
N TYR A 21 -6.06 4.55 -15.09
CA TYR A 21 -6.97 5.29 -14.22
C TYR A 21 -7.66 6.45 -14.95
N PRO A 22 -8.84 6.89 -14.51
CA PRO A 22 -9.47 8.12 -15.02
C PRO A 22 -8.56 9.35 -14.82
N LYS A 23 -8.59 10.31 -15.75
CA LYS A 23 -7.71 11.50 -15.76
C LYS A 23 -7.65 12.22 -14.42
N LYS A 24 -8.79 12.45 -13.76
CA LYS A 24 -8.86 13.11 -12.44
C LYS A 24 -7.96 12.48 -11.37
N TYR A 25 -7.70 11.16 -11.45
CA TYR A 25 -6.80 10.49 -10.52
C TYR A 25 -5.35 10.50 -10.99
N GLN A 26 -5.12 10.55 -12.31
CA GLN A 26 -3.75 10.67 -12.87
C GLN A 26 -3.09 11.99 -12.44
N GLU A 27 -3.84 13.09 -12.35
CA GLU A 27 -3.35 14.41 -11.94
C GLU A 27 -2.76 14.42 -10.52
N HIS A 28 -3.25 13.53 -9.66
CA HIS A 28 -2.80 13.38 -8.28
C HIS A 28 -1.78 12.25 -8.08
N SER A 29 -1.46 11.49 -9.14
CA SER A 29 -0.67 10.25 -9.03
C SER A 29 0.73 10.48 -8.45
N ALA A 30 1.40 11.59 -8.80
CA ALA A 30 2.75 11.89 -8.34
C ALA A 30 2.85 12.04 -6.81
N ARG A 31 1.77 12.44 -6.14
CA ARG A 31 1.73 12.64 -4.68
C ARG A 31 1.15 11.45 -3.92
N HIS A 32 0.14 10.81 -4.50
CA HIS A 32 -0.69 9.84 -3.77
C HIS A 32 -0.47 8.39 -4.18
N PHE A 33 0.11 8.14 -5.36
CA PHE A 33 0.30 6.77 -5.81
C PHE A 33 1.74 6.32 -5.59
N THR A 34 1.89 5.09 -5.10
CA THR A 34 3.19 4.45 -5.04
C THR A 34 3.82 4.40 -6.44
N PRO A 35 5.03 4.93 -6.66
CA PRO A 35 5.70 4.81 -7.94
C PRO A 35 5.89 3.35 -8.36
N VAL A 36 5.82 3.04 -9.65
CA VAL A 36 5.92 1.66 -10.17
C VAL A 36 7.15 0.93 -9.66
N HIS A 37 8.35 1.56 -9.74
CA HIS A 37 9.59 0.94 -9.28
C HIS A 37 9.60 0.67 -7.76
N ILE A 38 8.95 1.54 -6.97
CA ILE A 38 8.79 1.35 -5.53
C ILE A 38 7.81 0.19 -5.25
N ALA A 39 6.68 0.14 -5.97
CA ALA A 39 5.70 -0.94 -5.81
C ALA A 39 6.31 -2.30 -6.17
N VAL A 40 7.10 -2.37 -7.23
CA VAL A 40 7.85 -3.58 -7.62
C VAL A 40 8.81 -4.00 -6.51
N LYS A 41 9.67 -3.09 -6.05
CA LYS A 41 10.66 -3.38 -5.01
C LYS A 41 9.99 -3.77 -3.68
N ALA A 42 8.95 -3.04 -3.27
CA ALA A 42 8.20 -3.34 -2.05
C ALA A 42 7.51 -4.72 -2.12
N SER A 43 6.89 -5.06 -3.26
CA SER A 43 6.28 -6.38 -3.45
C SER A 43 7.31 -7.50 -3.35
N GLN A 44 8.50 -7.33 -3.94
CA GLN A 44 9.60 -8.31 -3.86
C GLN A 44 10.15 -8.47 -2.43
N LEU A 45 10.16 -7.40 -1.62
CA LEU A 45 10.60 -7.45 -0.23
C LEU A 45 9.56 -8.09 0.69
N LEU A 46 8.27 -7.93 0.37
CA LEU A 46 7.17 -8.41 1.21
C LEU A 46 6.81 -9.87 0.97
N VAL A 47 6.98 -10.36 -0.26
CA VAL A 47 6.59 -11.72 -0.64
C VAL A 47 7.77 -12.68 -0.48
N ASP A 48 7.56 -13.74 0.29
CA ASP A 48 8.49 -14.86 0.48
C ASP A 48 8.01 -16.11 -0.26
N SER A 49 6.69 -16.31 -0.25
CA SER A 49 6.05 -17.49 -0.83
C SER A 49 4.81 -17.09 -1.66
N PRO A 50 4.45 -17.87 -2.71
CA PRO A 50 3.32 -17.56 -3.57
C PRO A 50 1.95 -17.49 -2.87
N GLY A 51 1.81 -18.09 -1.69
CA GLY A 51 0.58 -18.06 -0.88
C GLY A 51 0.49 -16.90 0.10
N ASP A 52 1.52 -16.05 0.21
CA ASP A 52 1.57 -14.96 1.17
C ASP A 52 0.41 -13.99 0.99
N LYS A 53 -0.08 -13.45 2.11
CA LYS A 53 -1.09 -12.41 2.18
C LYS A 53 -0.43 -11.08 2.55
N ILE A 54 -0.52 -10.10 1.67
CA ILE A 54 0.09 -8.78 1.84
C ILE A 54 -1.02 -7.73 2.03
N LEU A 55 -0.96 -6.98 3.12
CA LEU A 55 -1.89 -5.89 3.41
C LEU A 55 -1.29 -4.55 2.97
N ASP A 56 -2.06 -3.77 2.22
CA ASP A 56 -1.80 -2.38 1.84
C ASP A 56 -2.73 -1.47 2.64
N ILE A 57 -2.20 -0.69 3.56
CA ILE A 57 -2.97 0.18 4.46
C ILE A 57 -3.22 1.53 3.78
N GLY A 58 -4.50 1.86 3.53
CA GLY A 58 -4.89 3.05 2.79
C GLY A 58 -4.55 2.90 1.31
N SER A 59 -5.06 1.84 0.69
CA SER A 59 -4.68 1.42 -0.66
C SER A 59 -5.07 2.39 -1.78
N GLY A 60 -5.90 3.39 -1.49
CA GLY A 60 -6.35 4.36 -2.47
C GLY A 60 -6.99 3.69 -3.69
N VAL A 61 -6.48 4.00 -4.88
CA VAL A 61 -6.91 3.39 -6.18
C VAL A 61 -6.37 1.98 -6.41
N GLY A 62 -5.69 1.39 -5.43
CA GLY A 62 -5.21 0.01 -5.47
C GLY A 62 -3.96 -0.23 -6.31
N LYS A 63 -3.17 0.81 -6.64
CA LYS A 63 -2.01 0.68 -7.53
C LYS A 63 -1.00 -0.33 -7.04
N PHE A 64 -0.59 -0.25 -5.76
CA PHE A 64 0.37 -1.18 -5.16
C PHE A 64 -0.14 -2.63 -5.21
N CYS A 65 -1.39 -2.86 -4.78
CA CYS A 65 -2.01 -4.19 -4.81
C CYS A 65 -2.10 -4.77 -6.23
N CYS A 66 -2.48 -3.94 -7.22
CA CYS A 66 -2.56 -4.38 -8.61
C CYS A 66 -1.20 -4.78 -9.17
N ILE A 67 -0.14 -3.99 -8.90
CA ILE A 67 1.23 -4.28 -9.33
C ILE A 67 1.71 -5.56 -8.65
N GLY A 68 1.57 -5.68 -7.33
CA GLY A 68 2.01 -6.84 -6.57
C GLY A 68 1.33 -8.14 -7.03
N ALA A 69 0.01 -8.10 -7.22
CA ALA A 69 -0.76 -9.24 -7.72
C ALA A 69 -0.41 -9.63 -9.16
N GLY A 70 -0.06 -8.65 -10.00
CA GLY A 70 0.38 -8.91 -11.39
C GLY A 70 1.83 -9.39 -11.50
N LEU A 71 2.65 -9.10 -10.49
CA LEU A 71 4.08 -9.41 -10.47
C LEU A 71 4.40 -10.74 -9.77
N THR A 72 3.63 -11.09 -8.72
CA THR A 72 3.91 -12.21 -7.82
C THR A 72 2.76 -13.21 -7.81
N GLY A 73 2.96 -14.36 -7.17
CA GLY A 73 1.89 -15.33 -6.88
C GLY A 73 1.14 -15.08 -5.57
N ALA A 74 1.55 -14.06 -4.79
CA ALA A 74 0.96 -13.74 -3.50
C ALA A 74 -0.39 -13.01 -3.63
N HIS A 75 -1.16 -12.99 -2.54
CA HIS A 75 -2.44 -12.30 -2.45
C HIS A 75 -2.26 -10.92 -1.83
N PHE A 76 -2.70 -9.87 -2.53
CA PHE A 76 -2.63 -8.49 -2.08
C PHE A 76 -4.00 -7.98 -1.65
N TYR A 77 -4.11 -7.50 -0.43
CA TYR A 77 -5.31 -6.98 0.20
C TYR A 77 -5.16 -5.49 0.43
N GLY A 78 -5.92 -4.66 -0.28
CA GLY A 78 -5.95 -3.22 -0.07
C GLY A 78 -7.12 -2.83 0.81
N VAL A 79 -6.88 -2.18 1.95
CA VAL A 79 -7.94 -1.60 2.78
C VAL A 79 -8.01 -0.09 2.55
N GLU A 80 -9.22 0.40 2.28
CA GLU A 80 -9.48 1.82 2.01
C GLU A 80 -10.90 2.18 2.47
N LYS A 81 -11.05 3.30 3.16
CA LYS A 81 -12.34 3.78 3.68
C LYS A 81 -13.25 4.34 2.60
N ARG A 82 -12.68 4.99 1.59
CA ARG A 82 -13.42 5.66 0.51
C ARG A 82 -13.96 4.63 -0.48
N LYS A 83 -15.26 4.44 -0.44
CA LYS A 83 -15.97 3.48 -1.31
C LYS A 83 -15.77 3.77 -2.80
N THR A 84 -15.63 5.03 -3.18
CA THR A 84 -15.38 5.46 -4.56
C THR A 84 -14.05 4.90 -5.10
N LEU A 85 -12.99 4.92 -4.27
CA LEU A 85 -11.67 4.37 -4.63
C LEU A 85 -11.70 2.84 -4.68
N ILE A 86 -12.38 2.20 -3.72
CA ILE A 86 -12.59 0.74 -3.73
C ILE A 86 -13.33 0.28 -4.99
N ASN A 87 -14.37 1.02 -5.41
CA ASN A 87 -15.10 0.72 -6.64
C ASN A 87 -14.19 0.80 -7.87
N LEU A 88 -13.31 1.81 -7.92
CA LEU A 88 -12.33 1.97 -9.00
C LEU A 88 -11.31 0.82 -8.98
N SER A 89 -10.74 0.50 -7.82
CA SER A 89 -9.80 -0.61 -7.66
C SER A 89 -10.40 -1.94 -8.12
N ASN A 90 -11.66 -2.22 -7.74
CA ASN A 90 -12.38 -3.41 -8.17
C ASN A 90 -12.67 -3.42 -9.68
N LYS A 91 -12.92 -2.25 -10.30
CA LYS A 91 -13.05 -2.13 -11.76
C LYS A 91 -11.74 -2.50 -12.45
N ILE A 92 -10.61 -1.95 -11.99
CA ILE A 92 -9.26 -2.26 -12.52
C ILE A 92 -8.96 -3.75 -12.36
N LYS A 93 -9.16 -4.32 -11.15
CA LYS A 93 -9.02 -5.76 -10.89
C LYS A 93 -9.76 -6.61 -11.94
N ARG A 94 -11.02 -6.31 -12.19
CA ARG A 94 -11.86 -7.05 -13.17
C ARG A 94 -11.35 -6.88 -14.59
N THR A 95 -11.06 -5.63 -15.00
CA THR A 95 -10.59 -5.31 -16.37
C THR A 95 -9.31 -6.06 -16.71
N TYR A 96 -8.39 -6.19 -15.76
CA TYR A 96 -7.07 -6.81 -15.97
C TYR A 96 -6.98 -8.24 -15.40
N GLN A 97 -8.09 -8.80 -14.92
CA GLN A 97 -8.20 -10.18 -14.41
C GLN A 97 -7.19 -10.50 -13.29
N LEU A 98 -6.96 -9.55 -12.38
CA LEU A 98 -6.02 -9.68 -11.27
C LEU A 98 -6.65 -10.50 -10.13
N LYS A 99 -6.63 -11.82 -10.24
CA LYS A 99 -7.31 -12.74 -9.31
C LYS A 99 -6.81 -12.60 -7.87
N ASN A 100 -5.53 -12.31 -7.69
CA ASN A 100 -4.87 -12.22 -6.38
C ASN A 100 -4.91 -10.81 -5.75
N ALA A 101 -5.58 -9.82 -6.37
CA ALA A 101 -5.84 -8.52 -5.76
C ALA A 101 -7.22 -8.54 -5.08
N HIS A 102 -7.30 -8.08 -3.84
CA HIS A 102 -8.52 -8.03 -3.02
C HIS A 102 -8.66 -6.64 -2.43
N PHE A 103 -9.87 -6.06 -2.46
CA PHE A 103 -10.11 -4.70 -1.97
C PHE A 103 -11.22 -4.70 -0.93
N ILE A 104 -10.92 -4.15 0.25
CA ILE A 104 -11.76 -4.12 1.44
C ILE A 104 -12.16 -2.67 1.70
N ASN A 105 -13.47 -2.41 1.71
CA ASN A 105 -13.98 -1.09 2.06
C ASN A 105 -14.24 -1.04 3.56
N ASP A 106 -13.22 -0.68 4.32
CA ASP A 106 -13.28 -0.62 5.78
C ASP A 106 -12.16 0.29 6.32
N ASP A 107 -12.20 0.52 7.64
CA ASP A 107 -11.07 1.08 8.38
C ASP A 107 -10.06 -0.04 8.71
N PHE A 108 -8.76 0.22 8.52
CA PHE A 108 -7.72 -0.78 8.80
C PHE A 108 -7.75 -1.25 10.26
N THR A 109 -8.26 -0.44 11.18
CA THR A 109 -8.37 -0.77 12.61
C THR A 109 -9.31 -1.94 12.88
N ALA A 110 -10.26 -2.21 11.97
CA ALA A 110 -11.18 -3.35 12.06
C ALA A 110 -10.54 -4.68 11.63
N LEU A 111 -9.37 -4.65 10.97
CA LEU A 111 -8.75 -5.86 10.45
C LEU A 111 -7.92 -6.59 11.51
N ASP A 112 -7.88 -7.91 11.42
CA ASP A 112 -6.93 -8.75 12.15
C ASP A 112 -5.61 -8.82 11.38
N PHE A 113 -4.54 -8.21 11.91
CA PHE A 113 -3.24 -8.17 11.26
C PHE A 113 -2.47 -9.50 11.35
N LYS A 114 -2.86 -10.41 12.23
CA LYS A 114 -2.23 -11.74 12.36
C LYS A 114 -2.35 -12.59 11.10
N GLN A 115 -3.38 -12.33 10.29
CA GLN A 115 -3.61 -13.10 9.06
C GLN A 115 -2.69 -12.71 7.89
N PHE A 116 -1.85 -11.66 8.02
CA PHE A 116 -1.00 -11.15 6.95
C PHE A 116 0.47 -11.47 7.18
N ASN A 117 1.14 -11.96 6.13
CA ASN A 117 2.58 -12.25 6.12
C ASN A 117 3.42 -11.00 5.88
N GLY A 118 2.84 -10.01 5.20
CA GLY A 118 3.50 -8.75 4.88
C GLY A 118 2.55 -7.57 4.94
N ILE A 119 3.10 -6.40 5.29
CA ILE A 119 2.35 -5.15 5.41
C ILE A 119 3.08 -4.06 4.64
N TYR A 120 2.37 -3.34 3.80
CA TYR A 120 2.82 -2.13 3.13
C TYR A 120 2.13 -0.91 3.71
N PHE A 121 2.90 0.14 3.97
CA PHE A 121 2.40 1.41 4.45
C PHE A 121 3.11 2.58 3.77
N PHE A 122 2.36 3.35 2.99
CA PHE A 122 2.82 4.57 2.34
C PHE A 122 2.14 5.79 2.95
N ASN A 123 2.59 6.23 4.12
CA ASN A 123 2.17 7.47 4.80
C ASN A 123 0.70 7.89 4.57
N SER A 124 -0.19 6.90 4.54
CA SER A 124 -1.60 7.03 4.12
C SER A 124 -2.43 8.00 4.97
N PHE A 125 -1.86 8.46 6.10
CA PHE A 125 -2.53 9.39 7.01
C PHE A 125 -2.11 10.85 6.79
N HIS A 126 -1.24 11.14 5.80
CA HIS A 126 -0.75 12.49 5.54
C HIS A 126 -1.86 13.45 5.09
N GLU A 127 -2.91 12.93 4.49
CA GLU A 127 -4.12 13.70 4.14
C GLU A 127 -4.78 14.37 5.36
N HIS A 128 -4.62 13.79 6.56
CA HIS A 128 -5.14 14.37 7.81
C HIS A 128 -4.22 15.46 8.40
N PHE A 129 -3.04 15.67 7.82
CA PHE A 129 -2.05 16.63 8.28
C PHE A 129 -1.89 17.83 7.34
N ASP A 130 -2.11 17.65 6.04
CA ASP A 130 -1.81 18.65 5.00
C ASP A 130 -2.99 18.79 4.02
N GLU A 131 -3.65 19.95 4.06
CA GLU A 131 -4.78 20.29 3.18
C GLU A 131 -4.42 20.25 1.69
N THR A 132 -3.15 20.44 1.33
CA THR A 132 -2.67 20.34 -0.05
C THR A 132 -2.58 18.89 -0.57
N CYS A 133 -2.74 17.92 0.32
CA CYS A 133 -2.65 16.49 0.04
C CYS A 133 -4.02 15.78 0.02
N ILE A 134 -5.13 16.52 -0.06
CA ILE A 134 -6.48 15.97 -0.10
C ILE A 134 -6.77 15.41 -1.51
N LEU A 135 -7.14 14.13 -1.58
CA LEU A 135 -7.53 13.46 -2.83
C LEU A 135 -8.97 13.74 -3.27
N ASP A 136 -9.83 14.09 -2.30
CA ASP A 136 -11.24 14.40 -2.51
C ASP A 136 -11.83 15.17 -1.31
N GLU A 137 -13.06 15.71 -1.48
CA GLU A 137 -13.76 16.50 -0.48
C GLU A 137 -14.18 15.71 0.79
N GLU A 138 -14.05 14.39 0.78
CA GLU A 138 -14.40 13.54 1.94
C GLU A 138 -13.30 13.55 3.02
N SER A 139 -12.08 14.02 2.71
CA SER A 139 -10.94 14.09 3.63
C SER A 139 -10.98 15.37 4.45
N LYS A 140 -11.13 15.26 5.78
CA LYS A 140 -11.01 16.41 6.70
C LYS A 140 -9.65 16.39 7.40
N VAL A 141 -8.94 17.51 7.35
CA VAL A 141 -7.68 17.69 8.09
C VAL A 141 -7.96 17.73 9.60
N SER A 142 -7.28 16.85 10.35
CA SER A 142 -7.36 16.81 11.81
C SER A 142 -6.09 16.18 12.39
N LEU A 143 -5.30 17.00 13.09
CA LEU A 143 -4.11 16.53 13.82
C LEU A 143 -4.44 15.42 14.83
N ASN A 144 -5.59 15.50 15.51
CA ASN A 144 -6.03 14.49 16.45
C ASN A 144 -6.33 13.16 15.73
N ALA A 145 -6.94 13.21 14.53
CA ALA A 145 -7.18 12.01 13.72
C ALA A 145 -5.85 11.38 13.27
N TYR A 146 -4.91 12.18 12.81
CA TYR A 146 -3.57 11.73 12.42
C TYR A 146 -2.85 10.98 13.57
N GLN A 147 -2.82 11.58 14.77
CA GLN A 147 -2.19 10.95 15.94
C GLN A 147 -2.88 9.62 16.29
N LYS A 148 -4.21 9.62 16.38
CA LYS A 148 -5.01 8.42 16.68
C LYS A 148 -4.79 7.29 15.67
N TYR A 149 -4.71 7.61 14.36
CA TYR A 149 -4.42 6.60 13.35
C TYR A 149 -3.01 6.03 13.49
N HIS A 150 -2.01 6.85 13.84
CA HIS A 150 -0.67 6.33 14.11
C HIS A 150 -0.60 5.46 15.36
N GLU A 151 -1.28 5.81 16.43
CA GLU A 151 -1.37 4.98 17.64
C GLU A 151 -2.01 3.62 17.33
N ASN A 152 -3.13 3.63 16.61
CA ASN A 152 -3.80 2.41 16.16
C ASN A 152 -2.89 1.56 15.24
N LEU A 153 -2.16 2.20 14.33
CA LEU A 153 -1.21 1.48 13.48
C LEU A 153 -0.14 0.76 14.33
N ILE A 154 0.43 1.43 15.33
CA ILE A 154 1.41 0.82 16.24
C ILE A 154 0.79 -0.37 16.99
N LEU A 155 -0.44 -0.23 17.50
CA LEU A 155 -1.15 -1.33 18.17
C LEU A 155 -1.33 -2.51 17.21
N LYS A 156 -1.85 -2.29 16.01
CA LYS A 156 -2.05 -3.32 14.99
C LYS A 156 -0.75 -3.99 14.54
N LEU A 157 0.32 -3.24 14.36
CA LEU A 157 1.65 -3.79 14.05
C LEU A 157 2.18 -4.66 15.19
N ASN A 158 1.87 -4.32 16.45
CA ASN A 158 2.27 -5.16 17.58
C ASN A 158 1.50 -6.50 17.64
N GLU A 159 0.30 -6.59 17.06
CA GLU A 159 -0.47 -7.83 16.95
C GLU A 159 0.09 -8.80 15.91
N CYS A 160 0.92 -8.32 14.95
CA CYS A 160 1.48 -9.16 13.90
C CYS A 160 2.28 -10.34 14.45
N GLU A 161 2.24 -11.45 13.74
CA GLU A 161 3.01 -12.65 14.05
C GLU A 161 4.52 -12.42 13.83
N LYS A 162 5.35 -13.16 14.57
CA LYS A 162 6.81 -13.17 14.38
C LYS A 162 7.16 -13.53 12.93
N GLY A 163 8.09 -12.79 12.34
CA GLY A 163 8.49 -12.97 10.94
C GLY A 163 7.67 -12.13 9.95
N THR A 164 6.55 -11.51 10.36
CA THR A 164 5.80 -10.60 9.48
C THR A 164 6.73 -9.52 8.91
N ARG A 165 6.68 -9.34 7.60
CA ARG A 165 7.47 -8.36 6.86
C ARG A 165 6.73 -7.03 6.81
N LEU A 166 7.45 -5.93 7.00
CA LEU A 166 6.88 -4.58 6.89
C LEU A 166 7.74 -3.76 5.96
N VAL A 167 7.11 -3.21 4.93
CA VAL A 167 7.73 -2.21 4.06
C VAL A 167 6.99 -0.89 4.22
N THR A 168 7.74 0.18 4.48
CA THR A 168 7.19 1.54 4.57
C THR A 168 7.81 2.45 3.53
N TYR A 169 7.00 3.37 2.99
CA TYR A 169 7.46 4.41 2.08
C TYR A 169 7.08 5.78 2.61
N TYR A 170 8.03 6.74 2.63
CA TYR A 170 7.87 8.09 3.23
C TYR A 170 7.41 8.09 4.70
N THR A 171 7.86 7.11 5.51
CA THR A 171 7.47 7.01 6.93
C THR A 171 8.68 7.22 7.84
N PHE A 172 8.50 7.98 8.91
CA PHE A 172 9.56 8.21 9.91
C PHE A 172 9.78 6.97 10.78
N LYS A 173 11.06 6.71 11.15
CA LYS A 173 11.45 5.53 11.95
C LYS A 173 10.74 5.48 13.31
N ASN A 174 10.52 6.61 13.97
CA ASN A 174 9.83 6.71 15.26
C ASN A 174 8.33 6.36 15.21
N LYS A 175 7.78 6.12 14.02
CA LYS A 175 6.39 5.67 13.80
C LYS A 175 6.26 4.14 13.69
N ILE A 176 7.38 3.40 13.78
CA ILE A 176 7.40 1.93 13.71
C ILE A 176 7.73 1.38 15.11
N PRO A 177 6.95 0.41 15.63
CA PRO A 177 7.17 -0.15 16.95
C PRO A 177 8.50 -0.89 17.04
N SER A 178 9.12 -0.88 18.23
CA SER A 178 10.42 -1.53 18.50
C SER A 178 10.38 -3.05 18.33
N SER A 179 9.19 -3.64 18.29
CA SER A 179 8.96 -5.05 17.97
C SER A 179 9.30 -5.42 16.51
N PHE A 180 9.49 -4.41 15.64
CA PHE A 180 10.02 -4.60 14.30
C PHE A 180 11.50 -4.24 14.23
N ARG A 181 12.32 -5.16 13.72
CA ARG A 181 13.75 -4.94 13.48
C ARG A 181 13.93 -4.32 12.11
N PHE A 182 14.61 -3.20 12.02
CA PHE A 182 15.06 -2.62 10.75
C PHE A 182 16.03 -3.57 10.06
N ILE A 183 15.84 -3.81 8.77
CA ILE A 183 16.67 -4.68 7.93
C ILE A 183 17.46 -3.87 6.93
N ASP A 184 16.77 -3.05 6.11
CA ASP A 184 17.38 -2.34 4.98
C ASP A 184 16.54 -1.11 4.56
N ALA A 185 17.15 -0.26 3.74
CA ALA A 185 16.48 0.85 3.07
C ALA A 185 17.07 1.05 1.66
N ASN A 186 16.29 1.64 0.76
CA ASN A 186 16.81 2.08 -0.54
C ASN A 186 17.78 3.28 -0.38
N GLU A 187 18.48 3.64 -1.46
CA GLU A 187 19.48 4.73 -1.47
C GLU A 187 18.92 6.06 -0.93
N THR A 188 17.67 6.40 -1.24
CA THR A 188 17.01 7.62 -0.74
C THR A 188 16.55 7.51 0.71
N LYS A 189 16.64 6.33 1.34
CA LYS A 189 16.13 6.01 2.69
C LYS A 189 14.63 6.25 2.89
N LEU A 190 13.88 6.39 1.81
CA LEU A 190 12.43 6.59 1.83
C LEU A 190 11.67 5.26 1.88
N LEU A 191 12.15 4.24 1.16
CA LEU A 191 11.63 2.87 1.25
C LEU A 191 12.44 2.12 2.30
N LYS A 192 11.76 1.61 3.33
CA LYS A 192 12.41 0.91 4.46
C LYS A 192 11.77 -0.45 4.67
N PHE A 193 12.60 -1.43 4.98
CA PHE A 193 12.19 -2.81 5.22
C PHE A 193 12.48 -3.23 6.65
N TYR A 194 11.50 -3.90 7.26
CA TYR A 194 11.55 -4.38 8.63
C TYR A 194 10.99 -5.80 8.72
N ILE A 195 11.38 -6.53 9.77
CA ILE A 195 10.81 -7.85 10.11
C ILE A 195 10.41 -7.86 11.59
N LYS A 196 9.24 -8.41 11.89
CA LYS A 196 8.74 -8.65 13.25
C LYS A 196 9.65 -9.62 13.99
N LYS A 197 10.04 -9.25 15.22
CA LYS A 197 10.92 -10.07 16.10
C LYS A 197 10.20 -11.28 16.69
#